data_6aa5d4579e30e2028569a130e29038a1
#
_entry.id   6aa5d4579e30e2028569a130e29038a1
#
_cell.length_a   1.000
_cell.length_b   1.000
_cell.length_c   1.000
_cell.angle_alpha   90.00
_cell.angle_beta   90.00
_cell.angle_gamma   90.00
#
_symmetry.space_group_name_H-M   'P 1'
#
loop_
_entity.id
_entity.type
_entity.pdbx_description
1 polymer ?
#
loop_
_entity_poly.entity_id
_entity_poly.type
_entity_poly.pdbx_seq_one_letter_code
_entity_poly.pdbx_strand_id
1 'polypeptide(L)'
;MQFDIITLFPEPIKAYFREGIIKRAQEDNLIEINVHDLREWTDDRHQTVDDKPYGGGDGMVLKVKPIYKAVKEIKKEEQKSRVVLLSPRGKQFQQKIATNWSNVDQLILISGRYEGIDERVAKYIADEIISVGPYVLMGGDLPAMIITEAVARLIPGVAGDEDWLENKTKEKGFRAYPQYTRPEVFETESEEWAVPKILLSGHHQKIEKWRQDHQDVIE
;
A
#
# COMPACT_ATOMS: atom_id res chain seq x y z
N MET A 1 -12.02 -7.56 -4.05
CA MET A 1 -11.31 -7.35 -2.78
C MET A 1 -11.68 -6.00 -2.20
N GLN A 2 -11.88 -5.91 -0.87
CA GLN A 2 -12.24 -4.65 -0.18
C GLN A 2 -11.07 -4.13 0.65
N PHE A 3 -10.84 -2.81 0.59
CA PHE A 3 -9.89 -2.08 1.42
C PHE A 3 -10.67 -1.08 2.27
N ASP A 4 -10.47 -1.13 3.58
CA ASP A 4 -11.04 -0.19 4.54
C ASP A 4 -9.90 0.55 5.24
N ILE A 5 -9.85 1.87 5.10
CA ILE A 5 -8.78 2.69 5.67
C ILE A 5 -9.37 3.59 6.75
N ILE A 6 -9.00 3.36 8.01
CA ILE A 6 -9.41 4.17 9.15
C ILE A 6 -8.36 5.26 9.36
N THR A 7 -8.77 6.52 9.25
CA THR A 7 -7.87 7.68 9.31
C THR A 7 -8.52 8.90 9.99
N LEU A 8 -7.74 9.92 10.31
CA LEU A 8 -8.22 11.25 10.71
C LEU A 8 -8.35 12.24 9.53
N PHE A 9 -7.77 11.88 8.38
CA PHE A 9 -7.70 12.75 7.20
C PHE A 9 -8.14 12.01 5.93
N PRO A 10 -9.44 11.74 5.76
CA PRO A 10 -9.94 10.93 4.65
C PRO A 10 -9.74 11.57 3.27
N GLU A 11 -9.83 12.90 3.16
CA GLU A 11 -9.86 13.55 1.84
C GLU A 11 -8.58 13.39 1.00
N PRO A 12 -7.35 13.51 1.55
CA PRO A 12 -6.14 13.25 0.78
C PRO A 12 -6.08 11.82 0.21
N ILE A 13 -6.53 10.83 0.97
CA ILE A 13 -6.56 9.42 0.58
C ILE A 13 -7.61 9.20 -0.52
N LYS A 14 -8.82 9.72 -0.31
CA LYS A 14 -9.90 9.67 -1.32
C LYS A 14 -9.49 10.33 -2.63
N ALA A 15 -8.81 11.49 -2.56
CA ALA A 15 -8.34 12.20 -3.75
C ALA A 15 -7.36 11.35 -4.57
N TYR A 16 -6.41 10.69 -3.91
CA TYR A 16 -5.44 9.82 -4.57
C TYR A 16 -6.10 8.67 -5.34
N PHE A 17 -7.05 7.99 -4.72
CA PHE A 17 -7.72 6.81 -5.32
C PHE A 17 -8.81 7.14 -6.35
N ARG A 18 -9.09 8.42 -6.59
CA ARG A 18 -10.00 8.88 -7.67
C ARG A 18 -9.33 9.00 -9.04
N GLU A 19 -8.05 8.63 -9.17
CA GLU A 19 -7.30 8.79 -10.40
C GLU A 19 -6.63 7.47 -10.84
N GLY A 20 -6.29 7.41 -12.13
CA GLY A 20 -5.46 6.37 -12.73
C GLY A 20 -6.08 4.96 -12.73
N ILE A 21 -5.22 3.96 -12.55
CA ILE A 21 -5.57 2.54 -12.62
C ILE A 21 -6.49 2.13 -11.46
N ILE A 22 -6.25 2.66 -10.27
CA ILE A 22 -7.04 2.35 -9.07
C ILE A 22 -8.49 2.81 -9.23
N LYS A 23 -8.71 4.01 -9.80
CA LYS A 23 -10.06 4.47 -10.12
C LYS A 23 -10.78 3.50 -11.05
N ARG A 24 -10.14 3.11 -12.16
CA ARG A 24 -10.72 2.17 -13.13
C ARG A 24 -11.05 0.83 -12.49
N ALA A 25 -10.14 0.30 -11.65
CA ALA A 25 -10.37 -0.95 -10.94
C ALA A 25 -11.59 -0.90 -10.00
N GLN A 26 -11.89 0.26 -9.40
CA GLN A 26 -13.11 0.48 -8.62
C GLN A 26 -14.34 0.55 -9.52
N GLU A 27 -14.28 1.27 -10.64
CA GLU A 27 -15.36 1.36 -11.64
C GLU A 27 -15.72 -0.02 -12.23
N ASP A 28 -14.69 -0.87 -12.45
CA ASP A 28 -14.84 -2.24 -12.95
C ASP A 28 -15.24 -3.24 -11.85
N ASN A 29 -15.46 -2.79 -10.60
CA ASN A 29 -15.81 -3.60 -9.42
C ASN A 29 -14.78 -4.70 -9.08
N LEU A 30 -13.52 -4.56 -9.47
CA LEU A 30 -12.43 -5.46 -9.11
C LEU A 30 -11.99 -5.27 -7.67
N ILE A 31 -12.00 -4.01 -7.21
CA ILE A 31 -11.69 -3.62 -5.85
C ILE A 31 -12.71 -2.59 -5.33
N GLU A 32 -12.85 -2.52 -4.03
CA GLU A 32 -13.62 -1.49 -3.32
C GLU A 32 -12.69 -0.81 -2.29
N ILE A 33 -12.66 0.52 -2.26
CA ILE A 33 -11.85 1.29 -1.31
C ILE A 33 -12.75 2.22 -0.52
N ASN A 34 -12.87 1.95 0.78
CA ASN A 34 -13.63 2.73 1.74
C ASN A 34 -12.66 3.47 2.67
N VAL A 35 -12.79 4.79 2.75
CA VAL A 35 -11.96 5.62 3.62
C VAL A 35 -12.85 6.24 4.69
N HIS A 36 -12.59 5.86 5.93
CA HIS A 36 -13.41 6.14 7.11
C HIS A 36 -12.75 7.20 7.99
N ASP A 37 -13.50 8.23 8.40
CA ASP A 37 -13.04 9.16 9.42
C ASP A 37 -13.23 8.54 10.81
N LEU A 38 -12.15 8.32 11.54
CA LEU A 38 -12.17 7.75 12.90
C LEU A 38 -13.08 8.52 13.86
N ARG A 39 -13.33 9.81 13.60
CA ARG A 39 -14.20 10.65 14.42
C ARG A 39 -15.66 10.19 14.44
N GLU A 40 -16.10 9.45 13.45
CA GLU A 40 -17.47 8.91 13.36
C GLU A 40 -17.78 7.92 14.50
N TRP A 41 -16.76 7.32 15.13
CA TRP A 41 -16.89 6.37 16.24
C TRP A 41 -16.61 6.95 17.62
N THR A 42 -16.64 8.28 17.76
CA THR A 42 -16.56 8.96 19.05
C THR A 42 -17.94 9.12 19.68
N ASP A 43 -17.98 9.24 21.02
CA ASP A 43 -19.26 9.39 21.75
C ASP A 43 -19.52 10.84 22.19
N ASP A 44 -18.51 11.69 22.11
CA ASP A 44 -18.59 13.06 22.59
C ASP A 44 -18.84 14.07 21.46
N ARG A 45 -19.43 15.20 21.82
CA ARG A 45 -19.75 16.28 20.86
C ARG A 45 -18.52 16.84 20.13
N HIS A 46 -17.36 16.77 20.76
CA HIS A 46 -16.11 17.30 20.20
C HIS A 46 -15.38 16.28 19.31
N GLN A 47 -15.93 15.09 19.18
CA GLN A 47 -15.36 14.00 18.37
C GLN A 47 -13.90 13.71 18.72
N THR A 48 -13.61 13.60 20.03
CA THR A 48 -12.26 13.49 20.58
C THR A 48 -11.70 12.08 20.39
N VAL A 49 -10.72 11.94 19.51
CA VAL A 49 -10.09 10.67 19.13
C VAL A 49 -8.81 10.37 19.86
N ASP A 50 -8.23 11.34 20.58
CA ASP A 50 -6.91 11.26 21.23
C ASP A 50 -6.97 11.74 22.68
N ASP A 51 -5.92 11.44 23.45
CA ASP A 51 -5.77 11.88 24.84
C ASP A 51 -4.29 11.86 25.25
N LYS A 52 -3.97 12.42 26.42
CA LYS A 52 -2.62 12.42 26.98
C LYS A 52 -2.16 10.99 27.30
N PRO A 53 -0.89 10.64 27.04
CA PRO A 53 -0.37 9.34 27.37
C PRO A 53 -0.29 9.12 28.90
N TYR A 54 -0.60 7.90 29.34
CA TYR A 54 -0.30 7.49 30.69
C TYR A 54 1.23 7.49 30.92
N GLY A 55 1.65 7.90 32.10
CA GLY A 55 3.08 8.04 32.44
C GLY A 55 3.65 9.41 32.07
N GLY A 56 2.87 10.30 31.48
CA GLY A 56 3.31 11.63 31.04
C GLY A 56 4.06 11.58 29.70
N GLY A 57 4.53 12.73 29.27
CA GLY A 57 5.21 12.92 27.96
C GLY A 57 4.52 14.00 27.13
N ASP A 58 5.18 14.41 26.06
CA ASP A 58 4.66 15.40 25.13
C ASP A 58 3.71 14.74 24.10
N GLY A 59 2.79 15.52 23.55
CA GLY A 59 1.88 15.10 22.51
C GLY A 59 0.67 14.31 23.00
N MET A 60 0.00 13.66 22.06
CA MET A 60 -1.28 12.95 22.25
C MET A 60 -1.18 11.53 21.65
N VAL A 61 -2.02 10.62 22.14
CA VAL A 61 -2.11 9.24 21.68
C VAL A 61 -3.55 8.94 21.26
N LEU A 62 -3.74 8.29 20.11
CA LEU A 62 -5.07 7.89 19.65
C LEU A 62 -5.70 6.86 20.61
N LYS A 63 -6.95 7.11 20.98
CA LYS A 63 -7.73 6.29 21.92
C LYS A 63 -8.07 4.93 21.33
N VAL A 64 -8.03 3.90 22.16
CA VAL A 64 -8.45 2.54 21.79
C VAL A 64 -9.93 2.45 21.46
N LYS A 65 -10.81 3.18 22.15
CA LYS A 65 -12.28 3.02 22.05
C LYS A 65 -12.84 3.35 20.66
N PRO A 66 -12.53 4.50 20.03
CA PRO A 66 -12.98 4.78 18.65
C PRO A 66 -12.49 3.72 17.65
N ILE A 67 -11.22 3.31 17.76
CA ILE A 67 -10.63 2.31 16.85
C ILE A 67 -11.30 0.95 17.02
N TYR A 68 -11.55 0.53 18.27
CA TYR A 68 -12.26 -0.72 18.54
C TYR A 68 -13.66 -0.73 17.92
N LYS A 69 -14.41 0.36 18.09
CA LYS A 69 -15.76 0.50 17.50
C LYS A 69 -15.71 0.46 15.98
N ALA A 70 -14.80 1.22 15.38
CA ALA A 70 -14.61 1.26 13.93
C ALA A 70 -14.31 -0.14 13.36
N VAL A 71 -13.31 -0.82 13.91
CA VAL A 71 -12.94 -2.17 13.45
C VAL A 71 -14.08 -3.15 13.65
N LYS A 72 -14.78 -3.11 14.79
CA LYS A 72 -15.89 -4.01 15.07
C LYS A 72 -17.07 -3.84 14.10
N GLU A 73 -17.34 -2.61 13.67
CA GLU A 73 -18.41 -2.30 12.73
C GLU A 73 -18.04 -2.63 11.29
N ILE A 74 -16.79 -2.32 10.89
CA ILE A 74 -16.30 -2.45 9.51
C ILE A 74 -15.96 -3.91 9.18
N LYS A 75 -15.41 -4.67 10.15
CA LYS A 75 -14.95 -6.04 9.93
C LYS A 75 -16.15 -6.97 9.66
N LYS A 76 -16.11 -7.63 8.50
CA LYS A 76 -17.10 -8.63 8.11
C LYS A 76 -16.70 -10.00 8.65
N GLU A 77 -17.49 -10.58 9.55
CA GLU A 77 -17.15 -11.86 10.22
C GLU A 77 -17.09 -13.06 9.26
N GLU A 78 -17.89 -13.03 8.19
CA GLU A 78 -17.97 -14.12 7.19
C GLU A 78 -16.85 -14.05 6.13
N GLN A 79 -16.02 -13.02 6.15
CA GLN A 79 -14.94 -12.79 5.19
C GLN A 79 -13.58 -13.07 5.80
N LYS A 80 -12.64 -13.50 4.94
CA LYS A 80 -11.23 -13.59 5.31
C LYS A 80 -10.66 -12.18 5.41
N SER A 81 -10.82 -11.57 6.58
CA SER A 81 -10.39 -10.20 6.87
C SER A 81 -9.01 -10.17 7.53
N ARG A 82 -8.24 -9.10 7.27
CA ARG A 82 -6.98 -8.81 7.95
C ARG A 82 -6.98 -7.38 8.47
N VAL A 83 -6.74 -7.21 9.77
CA VAL A 83 -6.63 -5.90 10.44
C VAL A 83 -5.15 -5.57 10.63
N VAL A 84 -4.69 -4.48 10.06
CA VAL A 84 -3.28 -4.06 10.07
C VAL A 84 -3.13 -2.70 10.70
N LEU A 85 -2.30 -2.63 11.74
CA LEU A 85 -1.88 -1.38 12.35
C LEU A 85 -0.61 -0.86 11.67
N LEU A 86 -0.64 0.38 11.18
CA LEU A 86 0.51 1.03 10.56
C LEU A 86 1.35 1.74 11.62
N SER A 87 2.58 1.30 11.79
CA SER A 87 3.50 1.83 12.79
C SER A 87 4.96 1.64 12.37
N PRO A 88 5.86 2.61 12.64
CA PRO A 88 7.29 2.44 12.36
C PRO A 88 7.93 1.29 13.16
N ARG A 89 7.29 0.83 14.25
CA ARG A 89 7.74 -0.33 15.04
C ARG A 89 7.35 -1.68 14.44
N GLY A 90 6.54 -1.68 13.38
CA GLY A 90 6.04 -2.89 12.74
C GLY A 90 7.08 -3.64 11.92
N LYS A 91 6.73 -4.87 11.52
CA LYS A 91 7.49 -5.62 10.53
C LYS A 91 7.50 -4.84 9.21
N GLN A 92 8.65 -4.81 8.53
CA GLN A 92 8.75 -4.12 7.25
C GLN A 92 7.88 -4.79 6.19
N PHE A 93 7.08 -3.99 5.50
CA PHE A 93 6.28 -4.41 4.36
C PHE A 93 7.18 -4.81 3.19
N GLN A 94 6.89 -5.96 2.61
CA GLN A 94 7.62 -6.55 1.49
C GLN A 94 6.64 -7.11 0.48
N GLN A 95 7.10 -7.36 -0.76
CA GLN A 95 6.28 -7.91 -1.85
C GLN A 95 5.57 -9.20 -1.44
N LYS A 96 6.24 -10.08 -0.69
CA LYS A 96 5.66 -11.33 -0.18
C LYS A 96 4.43 -11.09 0.71
N ILE A 97 4.42 -10.03 1.51
CA ILE A 97 3.27 -9.66 2.35
C ILE A 97 2.12 -9.19 1.46
N ALA A 98 2.41 -8.33 0.47
CA ALA A 98 1.41 -7.89 -0.51
C ALA A 98 0.76 -9.08 -1.23
N THR A 99 1.56 -10.05 -1.69
CA THR A 99 1.08 -11.28 -2.34
C THR A 99 0.21 -12.13 -1.41
N ASN A 100 0.57 -12.25 -0.12
CA ASN A 100 -0.28 -12.96 0.84
C ASN A 100 -1.61 -12.25 1.07
N TRP A 101 -1.58 -10.92 1.13
CA TRP A 101 -2.78 -10.11 1.37
C TRP A 101 -3.68 -9.96 0.14
N SER A 102 -3.17 -10.15 -1.08
CA SER A 102 -4.03 -10.19 -2.27
C SER A 102 -5.00 -11.38 -2.30
N ASN A 103 -4.83 -12.36 -1.38
CA ASN A 103 -5.70 -13.53 -1.21
C ASN A 103 -6.68 -13.41 -0.03
N VAL A 104 -6.89 -12.21 0.52
CA VAL A 104 -7.94 -11.95 1.51
C VAL A 104 -9.11 -11.22 0.85
N ASP A 105 -10.28 -11.31 1.47
CA ASP A 105 -11.48 -10.64 0.97
C ASP A 105 -11.50 -9.17 1.40
N GLN A 106 -10.98 -8.87 2.61
CA GLN A 106 -10.99 -7.56 3.22
C GLN A 106 -9.67 -7.25 3.93
N LEU A 107 -9.11 -6.05 3.66
CA LEU A 107 -7.93 -5.51 4.33
C LEU A 107 -8.29 -4.20 5.04
N ILE A 108 -8.22 -4.20 6.37
CA ILE A 108 -8.51 -3.03 7.22
C ILE A 108 -7.18 -2.43 7.65
N LEU A 109 -6.91 -1.19 7.23
CA LEU A 109 -5.67 -0.47 7.53
C LEU A 109 -5.96 0.64 8.57
N ILE A 110 -5.30 0.57 9.73
CA ILE A 110 -5.43 1.57 10.80
C ILE A 110 -4.27 2.55 10.68
N SER A 111 -4.57 3.79 10.26
CA SER A 111 -3.60 4.88 10.13
C SER A 111 -3.40 5.58 11.48
N GLY A 112 -2.17 5.53 12.00
CA GLY A 112 -1.77 6.28 13.20
C GLY A 112 -1.46 7.75 12.91
N ARG A 113 -1.61 8.58 13.95
CA ARG A 113 -1.21 9.98 13.97
C ARG A 113 -0.67 10.35 15.36
N TYR A 114 -0.18 11.56 15.51
CA TYR A 114 0.39 12.10 16.76
C TYR A 114 1.59 11.27 17.25
N GLU A 115 1.69 11.03 18.57
CA GLU A 115 2.73 10.17 19.16
C GLU A 115 2.45 8.66 18.97
N GLY A 116 1.32 8.31 18.34
CA GLY A 116 0.96 6.94 18.03
C GLY A 116 -0.46 6.56 18.45
N ILE A 117 -0.65 5.27 18.60
CA ILE A 117 -1.93 4.64 18.92
C ILE A 117 -1.78 3.87 20.25
N ASP A 118 -2.83 3.87 21.05
CA ASP A 118 -2.90 3.07 22.28
C ASP A 118 -2.46 1.61 22.03
N GLU A 119 -1.50 1.13 22.80
CA GLU A 119 -0.88 -0.17 22.60
C GLU A 119 -1.87 -1.34 22.65
N ARG A 120 -3.03 -1.15 23.26
CA ARG A 120 -4.11 -2.15 23.26
C ARG A 120 -4.67 -2.43 21.87
N VAL A 121 -4.56 -1.48 20.93
CA VAL A 121 -4.91 -1.71 19.53
C VAL A 121 -3.96 -2.71 18.89
N ALA A 122 -2.66 -2.53 19.08
CA ALA A 122 -1.63 -3.45 18.59
C ALA A 122 -1.77 -4.86 19.19
N LYS A 123 -2.13 -4.93 20.49
CA LYS A 123 -2.13 -6.20 21.24
C LYS A 123 -3.42 -7.02 21.08
N TYR A 124 -4.57 -6.36 20.86
CA TYR A 124 -5.87 -7.02 20.96
C TYR A 124 -6.79 -6.81 19.76
N ILE A 125 -6.46 -5.90 18.84
CA ILE A 125 -7.33 -5.55 17.70
C ILE A 125 -6.65 -5.88 16.37
N ALA A 126 -5.38 -5.48 16.22
CA ALA A 126 -4.63 -5.70 14.99
C ALA A 126 -4.14 -7.16 14.89
N ASP A 127 -4.26 -7.75 13.72
CA ASP A 127 -3.65 -9.05 13.41
C ASP A 127 -2.14 -8.90 13.14
N GLU A 128 -1.73 -7.76 12.57
CA GLU A 128 -0.34 -7.47 12.24
C GLU A 128 -0.01 -5.98 12.45
N ILE A 129 1.26 -5.71 12.78
CA ILE A 129 1.82 -4.35 12.84
C ILE A 129 2.84 -4.21 11.73
N ILE A 130 2.67 -3.22 10.85
CA ILE A 130 3.46 -3.07 9.63
C ILE A 130 4.08 -1.68 9.52
N SER A 131 5.34 -1.66 9.09
CA SER A 131 6.09 -0.46 8.67
C SER A 131 6.37 -0.51 7.19
N VAL A 132 6.28 0.62 6.48
CA VAL A 132 6.62 0.70 5.05
C VAL A 132 8.11 0.94 4.78
N GLY A 133 8.91 1.14 5.82
CA GLY A 133 10.35 1.34 5.66
C GLY A 133 11.06 1.78 6.95
N PRO A 134 12.40 1.82 6.96
CA PRO A 134 13.21 2.18 8.11
C PRO A 134 13.30 3.70 8.31
N TYR A 135 12.17 4.38 8.31
CA TYR A 135 12.05 5.82 8.49
C TYR A 135 10.73 6.16 9.19
N VAL A 136 10.67 7.33 9.81
CA VAL A 136 9.47 7.83 10.49
C VAL A 136 8.75 8.81 9.59
N LEU A 137 7.43 8.62 9.45
CA LEU A 137 6.52 9.52 8.76
C LEU A 137 5.63 10.25 9.77
N MET A 138 4.97 11.32 9.35
CA MET A 138 4.03 12.08 10.18
C MET A 138 2.75 11.31 10.53
N GLY A 139 2.51 10.16 9.89
CA GLY A 139 1.33 9.32 10.14
C GLY A 139 1.22 8.14 9.18
N GLY A 140 0.19 7.35 9.37
CA GLY A 140 -0.07 6.12 8.62
C GLY A 140 -0.80 6.31 7.29
N ASP A 141 -1.18 7.53 6.89
CA ASP A 141 -2.00 7.74 5.67
C ASP A 141 -1.24 7.39 4.40
N LEU A 142 0.00 7.88 4.24
CA LEU A 142 0.88 7.49 3.13
C LEU A 142 1.18 5.98 3.14
N PRO A 143 1.57 5.36 4.28
CA PRO A 143 1.67 3.91 4.38
C PRO A 143 0.42 3.15 3.94
N ALA A 144 -0.77 3.62 4.32
CA ALA A 144 -2.03 3.01 3.89
C ALA A 144 -2.19 3.04 2.36
N MET A 145 -1.89 4.18 1.73
CA MET A 145 -1.94 4.31 0.28
C MET A 145 -0.93 3.40 -0.44
N ILE A 146 0.32 3.35 0.05
CA ILE A 146 1.38 2.48 -0.48
C ILE A 146 0.95 1.01 -0.44
N ILE A 147 0.43 0.55 0.70
CA ILE A 147 0.00 -0.82 0.89
C ILE A 147 -1.19 -1.15 -0.01
N THR A 148 -2.20 -0.26 -0.04
CA THR A 148 -3.38 -0.44 -0.89
C THR A 148 -2.98 -0.57 -2.36
N GLU A 149 -2.10 0.30 -2.86
CA GLU A 149 -1.62 0.25 -4.24
C GLU A 149 -0.82 -1.04 -4.52
N ALA A 150 0.11 -1.39 -3.62
CA ALA A 150 0.94 -2.58 -3.77
C ALA A 150 0.11 -3.88 -3.77
N VAL A 151 -0.96 -3.95 -2.99
CA VAL A 151 -1.85 -5.11 -2.94
C VAL A 151 -2.84 -5.10 -4.11
N ALA A 152 -3.47 -3.95 -4.39
CA ALA A 152 -4.49 -3.83 -5.44
C ALA A 152 -3.95 -4.22 -6.83
N ARG A 153 -2.71 -3.85 -7.16
CA ARG A 153 -2.10 -4.22 -8.44
C ARG A 153 -1.91 -5.74 -8.64
N LEU A 154 -2.00 -6.54 -7.56
CA LEU A 154 -1.89 -8.00 -7.60
C LEU A 154 -3.26 -8.67 -7.79
N ILE A 155 -4.34 -7.91 -7.74
CA ILE A 155 -5.69 -8.41 -8.02
C ILE A 155 -5.84 -8.60 -9.53
N PRO A 156 -6.28 -9.78 -10.00
CA PRO A 156 -6.48 -10.03 -11.42
C PRO A 156 -7.33 -8.94 -12.09
N GLY A 157 -6.89 -8.46 -13.25
CA GLY A 157 -7.57 -7.41 -14.01
C GLY A 157 -7.26 -5.97 -13.62
N VAL A 158 -6.60 -5.71 -12.46
CA VAL A 158 -6.28 -4.33 -12.03
C VAL A 158 -5.10 -3.74 -12.80
N ALA A 159 -3.98 -4.44 -12.92
CA ALA A 159 -2.75 -3.92 -13.51
C ALA A 159 -2.28 -4.72 -14.73
N GLY A 160 -3.17 -5.16 -15.59
CA GLY A 160 -2.88 -5.94 -16.79
C GLY A 160 -3.54 -7.31 -16.76
N ASP A 161 -3.20 -8.16 -17.73
CA ASP A 161 -3.67 -9.54 -17.79
C ASP A 161 -2.93 -10.45 -16.79
N GLU A 162 -3.49 -11.65 -16.59
CA GLU A 162 -2.92 -12.66 -15.67
C GLU A 162 -1.49 -13.08 -16.10
N ASP A 163 -1.23 -13.20 -17.38
CA ASP A 163 0.10 -13.53 -17.92
C ASP A 163 1.15 -12.47 -17.56
N TRP A 164 0.75 -11.19 -17.55
CA TRP A 164 1.64 -10.10 -17.14
C TRP A 164 1.96 -10.16 -15.64
N LEU A 165 0.95 -10.43 -14.81
CA LEU A 165 1.12 -10.59 -13.36
C LEU A 165 2.01 -11.81 -13.04
N GLU A 166 1.75 -12.97 -13.65
CA GLU A 166 2.55 -14.17 -13.44
C GLU A 166 4.01 -14.00 -13.88
N ASN A 167 4.25 -13.32 -14.99
CA ASN A 167 5.62 -13.10 -15.48
C ASN A 167 6.41 -12.11 -14.62
N LYS A 168 5.75 -11.16 -13.95
CA LYS A 168 6.40 -10.13 -13.14
C LYS A 168 6.44 -10.42 -11.64
N THR A 169 5.55 -11.29 -11.12
CA THR A 169 5.38 -11.56 -9.68
C THR A 169 5.66 -13.00 -9.25
N LYS A 170 6.34 -13.81 -10.09
CA LYS A 170 6.67 -15.20 -9.74
C LYS A 170 7.35 -15.29 -8.36
N GLU A 171 7.28 -16.46 -7.74
CA GLU A 171 7.75 -16.84 -6.38
C GLU A 171 9.11 -16.27 -5.92
N LYS A 172 9.86 -15.62 -6.81
CA LYS A 172 11.19 -15.04 -6.59
C LYS A 172 11.23 -13.51 -6.52
N GLY A 173 10.09 -12.84 -6.29
CA GLY A 173 10.03 -11.39 -6.22
C GLY A 173 9.72 -10.71 -7.57
N PHE A 174 9.47 -9.38 -7.52
CA PHE A 174 9.20 -8.57 -8.71
C PHE A 174 10.49 -8.34 -9.50
N ARG A 175 10.47 -8.65 -10.81
CA ARG A 175 11.64 -8.46 -11.68
C ARG A 175 11.53 -7.17 -12.46
N ALA A 176 12.52 -6.30 -12.31
CA ALA A 176 12.66 -5.07 -13.06
C ALA A 176 13.97 -5.06 -13.83
N TYR A 177 13.94 -4.59 -15.06
CA TYR A 177 15.12 -4.31 -15.88
C TYR A 177 15.00 -2.91 -16.47
N PRO A 178 16.13 -2.26 -16.86
CA PRO A 178 16.11 -0.92 -17.45
C PRO A 178 15.23 -0.86 -18.69
N GLN A 179 14.36 0.13 -18.77
CA GLN A 179 13.44 0.36 -19.88
C GLN A 179 13.92 1.57 -20.69
N TYR A 180 13.83 1.47 -22.01
CA TYR A 180 14.16 2.55 -22.93
C TYR A 180 12.98 2.81 -23.86
N THR A 181 12.79 4.07 -24.23
CA THR A 181 11.76 4.51 -25.20
C THR A 181 12.37 5.45 -26.23
N ARG A 182 11.57 5.92 -27.17
CA ARG A 182 12.00 6.88 -28.21
C ARG A 182 12.38 8.24 -27.62
N PRO A 183 13.34 8.93 -28.21
CA PRO A 183 14.11 8.58 -29.42
C PRO A 183 15.21 7.53 -29.15
N GLU A 184 15.74 6.89 -30.21
CA GLU A 184 16.86 5.93 -30.13
C GLU A 184 18.14 6.57 -29.63
N VAL A 185 18.37 7.84 -30.00
CA VAL A 185 19.47 8.68 -29.52
C VAL A 185 18.86 10.00 -29.06
N PHE A 186 19.14 10.37 -27.84
CA PHE A 186 18.78 11.67 -27.29
C PHE A 186 20.01 12.56 -27.30
N GLU A 187 19.99 13.63 -28.09
CA GLU A 187 21.07 14.60 -28.21
C GLU A 187 20.96 15.66 -27.10
N THR A 188 22.02 15.88 -26.37
CA THR A 188 22.18 16.99 -25.42
C THR A 188 23.16 18.01 -26.01
N GLU A 189 23.39 19.12 -25.32
CA GLU A 189 24.35 20.14 -25.75
C GLU A 189 25.80 19.63 -25.82
N SER A 190 26.14 18.53 -25.12
CA SER A 190 27.50 18.02 -24.99
C SER A 190 27.66 16.52 -25.26
N GLU A 191 26.57 15.76 -25.26
CA GLU A 191 26.63 14.29 -25.30
C GLU A 191 25.42 13.71 -26.06
N GLU A 192 25.61 12.50 -26.57
CA GLU A 192 24.55 11.66 -27.13
C GLU A 192 24.26 10.48 -26.19
N TRP A 193 22.99 10.32 -25.79
CA TRP A 193 22.53 9.20 -24.98
C TRP A 193 21.77 8.22 -25.82
N ALA A 194 22.38 7.08 -26.10
CA ALA A 194 21.83 6.09 -27.00
C ALA A 194 21.16 4.90 -26.28
N VAL A 195 20.09 4.39 -26.83
CA VAL A 195 19.52 3.10 -26.46
C VAL A 195 20.52 1.98 -26.79
N PRO A 196 20.71 0.97 -25.90
CA PRO A 196 21.55 -0.17 -26.20
C PRO A 196 21.18 -0.84 -27.53
N LYS A 197 22.17 -0.98 -28.44
CA LYS A 197 21.95 -1.50 -29.81
C LYS A 197 21.25 -2.86 -29.85
N ILE A 198 21.44 -3.68 -28.81
CA ILE A 198 20.81 -4.98 -28.71
C ILE A 198 19.28 -4.88 -28.65
N LEU A 199 18.74 -3.84 -27.99
CA LEU A 199 17.30 -3.61 -27.88
C LEU A 199 16.66 -3.15 -29.19
N LEU A 200 17.47 -2.62 -30.12
CA LEU A 200 17.06 -2.18 -31.46
C LEU A 200 17.21 -3.28 -32.51
N SER A 201 17.84 -4.41 -32.17
CA SER A 201 18.27 -5.44 -33.12
C SER A 201 17.13 -6.30 -33.68
N GLY A 202 15.94 -6.33 -33.06
CA GLY A 202 14.85 -7.24 -33.38
C GLY A 202 15.11 -8.74 -33.03
N HIS A 203 16.28 -9.07 -32.46
CA HIS A 203 16.61 -10.45 -32.07
C HIS A 203 16.03 -10.79 -30.70
N HIS A 204 14.80 -11.31 -30.65
CA HIS A 204 14.08 -11.59 -29.41
C HIS A 204 14.89 -12.38 -28.37
N GLN A 205 15.59 -13.44 -28.76
CA GLN A 205 16.39 -14.25 -27.83
C GLN A 205 17.55 -13.47 -27.20
N LYS A 206 18.22 -12.61 -27.96
CA LYS A 206 19.32 -11.78 -27.43
C LYS A 206 18.79 -10.65 -26.56
N ILE A 207 17.63 -10.07 -26.91
CA ILE A 207 16.96 -9.06 -26.11
C ILE A 207 16.51 -9.66 -24.77
N GLU A 208 15.93 -10.88 -24.79
CA GLU A 208 15.52 -11.55 -23.56
C GLU A 208 16.72 -11.89 -22.66
N LYS A 209 17.81 -12.37 -23.25
CA LYS A 209 19.04 -12.59 -22.49
C LYS A 209 19.55 -11.29 -21.86
N TRP A 210 19.58 -10.20 -22.64
CA TRP A 210 19.98 -8.89 -22.12
C TRP A 210 19.12 -8.44 -20.94
N ARG A 211 17.79 -8.62 -21.02
CA ARG A 211 16.86 -8.32 -19.92
C ARG A 211 17.15 -9.14 -18.68
N GLN A 212 17.45 -10.44 -18.85
CA GLN A 212 17.82 -11.33 -17.74
C GLN A 212 19.14 -10.92 -17.09
N ASP A 213 20.14 -10.50 -17.90
CA ASP A 213 21.45 -10.09 -17.41
C ASP A 213 21.42 -8.73 -16.68
N HIS A 214 20.37 -7.91 -16.92
CA HIS A 214 20.22 -6.55 -16.36
C HIS A 214 19.00 -6.43 -15.42
N GLN A 215 18.39 -7.54 -15.01
CA GLN A 215 17.25 -7.48 -14.10
C GLN A 215 17.68 -7.46 -12.63
N ASP A 216 16.99 -6.63 -11.86
CA ASP A 216 17.00 -6.66 -10.40
C ASP A 216 15.79 -7.43 -9.88
N VAL A 217 15.94 -8.12 -8.77
CA VAL A 217 14.87 -8.81 -8.07
C VAL A 217 14.52 -8.03 -6.82
N ILE A 218 13.27 -7.59 -6.73
CA ILE A 218 12.73 -6.93 -5.54
C ILE A 218 11.99 -7.99 -4.73
N GLU A 219 12.56 -8.33 -3.56
CA GLU A 219 12.03 -9.34 -2.63
C GLU A 219 10.94 -8.78 -1.70
#